data_b4b7046c35381da52c5a7713d74d8f35
#
_entry.id   b4b7046c35381da52c5a7713d74d8f35
#
_cell.length_a   1.000
_cell.length_b   1.000
_cell.length_c   1.000
_cell.angle_alpha   90.00
_cell.angle_beta   90.00
_cell.angle_gamma   90.00
#
_symmetry.space_group_name_H-M   'P 1'
#
loop_
_entity.id
_entity.type
_entity.pdbx_description
1 polymer ?
#
loop_
_entity_poly.entity_id
_entity_poly.type
_entity_poly.pdbx_seq_one_letter_code
_entity_poly.pdbx_strand_id
1 'polypeptide(L)'
;MAKAPSWNDDIEREVASYQGNMTPLAKSLSRITNRAIDGLISDVRAMMERGRYADQPAAIFLNGFADSATIIRMQALLKAVPERYRETIWKSITGQIAHHRMTNIRAIRTLARLNCYAVLDDMLYTTARILSEVAKDGYYRGTFVLQKETGMGWAVDAIKGGRVQVIVDSVFDMPDARRYMDPLVDFSSKTVINSMLRGLPPDMVSKSVDDIKGAMRFRSKREARTVITETAGEAHMEAYKKHGVEQYVFTATWDERTCPVCGRLDGQVFDRDKAQVGVNYPPMHPNCRCTTVAKIDPELEALMRQRRYTDDATGVTHEIPRNFGYKDWYDTFGPGRKDGVAYKPKFKKKD
;
A
#
# COMPACT_ATOMS: atom_id res chain seq x y z
N MET A 1 -14.77 14.78 -35.50
CA MET A 1 -15.37 15.05 -34.17
C MET A 1 -14.79 14.04 -33.21
N ALA A 2 -13.98 14.44 -32.25
CA ALA A 2 -13.51 13.55 -31.20
C ALA A 2 -14.73 13.11 -30.36
N LYS A 3 -14.91 11.78 -30.22
CA LYS A 3 -15.96 11.19 -29.39
C LYS A 3 -15.77 11.73 -27.96
N ALA A 4 -16.82 12.25 -27.33
CA ALA A 4 -16.72 12.64 -25.94
C ALA A 4 -16.21 11.42 -25.12
N PRO A 5 -15.30 11.60 -24.17
CA PRO A 5 -14.82 10.50 -23.35
C PRO A 5 -16.03 9.76 -22.76
N SER A 6 -16.06 8.44 -22.93
CA SER A 6 -17.10 7.65 -22.29
C SER A 6 -16.85 7.65 -20.77
N TRP A 7 -17.88 7.42 -19.99
CA TRP A 7 -17.80 7.18 -18.54
C TRP A 7 -16.67 6.18 -18.19
N ASN A 8 -16.50 5.09 -18.95
CA ASN A 8 -15.43 4.11 -18.76
C ASN A 8 -14.03 4.74 -18.90
N ASP A 9 -13.84 5.70 -19.79
CA ASP A 9 -12.54 6.36 -19.99
C ASP A 9 -12.10 7.17 -18.76
N ASP A 10 -13.04 7.78 -18.04
CA ASP A 10 -12.73 8.55 -16.82
C ASP A 10 -12.37 7.63 -15.66
N ILE A 11 -13.08 6.51 -15.50
CA ILE A 11 -12.78 5.48 -14.50
C ILE A 11 -11.43 4.83 -14.79
N GLU A 12 -11.14 4.51 -16.05
CA GLU A 12 -9.84 3.95 -16.43
C GLU A 12 -8.69 4.93 -16.13
N ARG A 13 -8.88 6.23 -16.40
CA ARG A 13 -7.91 7.27 -16.05
C ARG A 13 -7.76 7.44 -14.54
N GLU A 14 -8.85 7.32 -13.81
CA GLU A 14 -8.85 7.36 -12.36
C GLU A 14 -8.04 6.19 -11.80
N VAL A 15 -8.35 4.95 -12.19
CA VAL A 15 -7.60 3.76 -11.80
C VAL A 15 -6.13 3.89 -12.20
N ALA A 16 -5.83 4.38 -13.40
CA ALA A 16 -4.46 4.59 -13.87
C ALA A 16 -3.70 5.61 -13.00
N SER A 17 -4.38 6.65 -12.53
CA SER A 17 -3.76 7.70 -11.72
C SER A 17 -3.25 7.19 -10.38
N TYR A 18 -4.09 6.56 -9.55
CA TYR A 18 -3.61 6.06 -8.26
C TYR A 18 -2.72 4.83 -8.41
N GLN A 19 -2.93 4.00 -9.45
CA GLN A 19 -1.99 2.93 -9.78
C GLN A 19 -0.61 3.47 -10.22
N GLY A 20 -0.52 4.71 -10.69
CA GLY A 20 0.75 5.38 -10.92
C GLY A 20 1.65 5.42 -9.68
N ASN A 21 1.07 5.46 -8.49
CA ASN A 21 1.79 5.41 -7.21
C ASN A 21 2.30 4.00 -6.85
N MET A 22 1.81 2.96 -7.51
CA MET A 22 2.22 1.57 -7.25
C MET A 22 3.71 1.33 -7.52
N THR A 23 4.22 1.83 -8.65
CA THR A 23 5.63 1.63 -9.02
C THR A 23 6.60 2.31 -8.05
N PRO A 24 6.41 3.58 -7.66
CA PRO A 24 7.21 4.23 -6.63
C PRO A 24 7.16 3.49 -5.28
N LEU A 25 5.98 3.09 -4.82
CA LEU A 25 5.84 2.35 -3.56
C LEU A 25 6.54 0.99 -3.65
N ALA A 26 6.28 0.20 -4.68
CA ALA A 26 6.90 -1.10 -4.87
C ALA A 26 8.43 -1.03 -4.97
N LYS A 27 8.98 -0.03 -5.66
CA LYS A 27 10.43 0.22 -5.73
C LYS A 27 11.01 0.58 -4.36
N SER A 28 10.32 1.42 -3.60
CA SER A 28 10.75 1.82 -2.26
C SER A 28 10.72 0.63 -1.29
N LEU A 29 9.64 -0.13 -1.25
CA LEU A 29 9.53 -1.34 -0.44
C LEU A 29 10.61 -2.36 -0.80
N SER A 30 10.84 -2.60 -2.10
CA SER A 30 11.88 -3.50 -2.56
C SER A 30 13.29 -3.04 -2.15
N ARG A 31 13.58 -1.75 -2.20
CA ARG A 31 14.87 -1.19 -1.75
C ARG A 31 15.06 -1.35 -0.25
N ILE A 32 14.04 -1.09 0.53
CA ILE A 32 14.07 -1.20 1.99
C ILE A 32 14.26 -2.66 2.41
N THR A 33 13.49 -3.58 1.84
CA THR A 33 13.62 -5.01 2.13
C THR A 33 14.96 -5.58 1.66
N ASN A 34 15.49 -5.12 0.53
CA ASN A 34 16.83 -5.53 0.07
C ASN A 34 17.92 -5.13 1.06
N ARG A 35 17.84 -3.94 1.68
CA ARG A 35 18.81 -3.57 2.74
C ARG A 35 18.80 -4.55 3.90
N ALA A 36 17.62 -4.99 4.34
CA ALA A 36 17.51 -5.99 5.40
C ALA A 36 18.13 -7.32 5.01
N ILE A 37 17.92 -7.77 3.78
CA ILE A 37 18.46 -9.02 3.24
C ILE A 37 19.98 -8.92 3.08
N ASP A 38 20.51 -7.83 2.55
CA ASP A 38 21.94 -7.59 2.41
C ASP A 38 22.64 -7.56 3.76
N GLY A 39 22.03 -6.94 4.78
CA GLY A 39 22.49 -6.94 6.15
C GLY A 39 22.57 -8.36 6.72
N LEU A 40 21.51 -9.15 6.56
CA LEU A 40 21.48 -10.55 6.98
C LEU A 40 22.63 -11.36 6.36
N ILE A 41 22.84 -11.22 5.05
CA ILE A 41 23.88 -11.97 4.34
C ILE A 41 25.28 -11.56 4.79
N SER A 42 25.50 -10.27 4.98
CA SER A 42 26.77 -9.79 5.52
C SER A 42 27.05 -10.40 6.88
N ASP A 43 26.04 -10.43 7.76
CA ASP A 43 26.18 -10.99 9.11
C ASP A 43 26.40 -12.51 9.08
N VAL A 44 25.68 -13.24 8.22
CA VAL A 44 25.84 -14.70 8.06
C VAL A 44 27.19 -15.04 7.46
N ARG A 45 27.65 -14.31 6.47
CA ARG A 45 29.00 -14.51 5.88
C ARG A 45 30.09 -14.36 6.93
N ALA A 46 30.05 -13.27 7.68
CA ALA A 46 31.03 -13.06 8.77
C ALA A 46 30.97 -14.16 9.84
N MET A 47 29.79 -14.69 10.14
CA MET A 47 29.61 -15.82 11.06
C MET A 47 30.18 -17.12 10.47
N MET A 48 29.99 -17.38 9.18
CA MET A 48 30.52 -18.55 8.47
C MET A 48 32.04 -18.54 8.42
N GLU A 49 32.65 -17.38 8.15
CA GLU A 49 34.10 -17.19 8.12
C GLU A 49 34.73 -17.45 9.50
N ARG A 50 34.23 -16.79 10.54
CA ARG A 50 34.74 -16.96 11.90
C ARG A 50 34.52 -18.38 12.44
N GLY A 51 33.39 -18.99 12.13
CA GLY A 51 33.04 -20.35 12.54
C GLY A 51 33.63 -21.43 11.64
N ARG A 52 34.45 -21.09 10.63
CA ARG A 52 35.13 -22.01 9.72
C ARG A 52 34.14 -22.99 9.06
N TYR A 53 33.02 -22.44 8.54
CA TYR A 53 31.95 -23.22 7.94
C TYR A 53 32.46 -24.14 6.79
N ALA A 54 33.40 -23.65 5.98
CA ALA A 54 33.95 -24.40 4.85
C ALA A 54 34.75 -25.65 5.27
N ASP A 55 35.22 -25.70 6.53
CA ASP A 55 36.10 -26.77 7.03
C ASP A 55 35.31 -27.88 7.75
N GLN A 56 33.97 -27.81 7.79
CA GLN A 56 33.17 -28.77 8.56
C GLN A 56 31.80 -29.03 7.91
N PRO A 57 31.14 -30.17 8.22
CA PRO A 57 29.79 -30.44 7.77
C PRO A 57 28.82 -29.34 8.22
N ALA A 58 27.91 -28.90 7.33
CA ALA A 58 26.95 -27.83 7.61
C ALA A 58 26.10 -28.09 8.87
N ALA A 59 25.71 -29.35 9.11
CA ALA A 59 24.95 -29.73 10.31
C ALA A 59 25.73 -29.49 11.59
N ILE A 60 27.05 -29.71 11.61
CA ILE A 60 27.92 -29.46 12.77
C ILE A 60 28.00 -27.95 13.00
N PHE A 61 28.25 -27.16 11.94
CA PHE A 61 28.27 -25.70 12.05
C PHE A 61 26.94 -25.15 12.58
N LEU A 62 25.82 -25.55 12.00
CA LEU A 62 24.48 -25.04 12.34
C LEU A 62 24.07 -25.39 13.77
N ASN A 63 24.49 -26.52 14.30
CA ASN A 63 24.24 -26.92 15.68
C ASN A 63 25.29 -26.39 16.67
N GLY A 64 26.43 -25.89 16.19
CA GLY A 64 27.41 -25.19 16.97
C GLY A 64 26.88 -23.87 17.59
N PHE A 65 27.56 -23.35 18.57
CA PHE A 65 27.17 -22.13 19.26
C PHE A 65 27.65 -20.87 18.53
N ALA A 66 26.81 -19.84 18.57
CA ALA A 66 27.18 -18.52 18.07
C ALA A 66 28.35 -17.92 18.87
N ASP A 67 29.29 -17.32 18.14
CA ASP A 67 30.46 -16.66 18.75
C ASP A 67 30.08 -15.29 19.39
N SER A 68 30.99 -14.76 20.22
CA SER A 68 30.80 -13.49 20.91
C SER A 68 30.60 -12.32 19.94
N ALA A 69 31.28 -12.32 18.80
CA ALA A 69 31.13 -11.26 17.78
C ALA A 69 29.73 -11.26 17.18
N THR A 70 29.14 -12.43 16.94
CA THR A 70 27.74 -12.56 16.49
C THR A 70 26.79 -12.00 17.54
N ILE A 71 26.99 -12.27 18.81
CA ILE A 71 26.17 -11.74 19.90
C ILE A 71 26.26 -10.21 19.98
N ILE A 72 27.48 -9.66 19.92
CA ILE A 72 27.73 -8.20 19.93
C ILE A 72 27.01 -7.56 18.70
N ARG A 73 27.09 -8.19 17.54
CA ARG A 73 26.39 -7.71 16.35
C ARG A 73 24.86 -7.68 16.53
N MET A 74 24.27 -8.69 17.14
CA MET A 74 22.85 -8.71 17.49
C MET A 74 22.47 -7.56 18.41
N GLN A 75 23.28 -7.27 19.43
CA GLN A 75 23.06 -6.13 20.33
C GLN A 75 23.13 -4.79 19.59
N ALA A 76 24.06 -4.65 18.64
CA ALA A 76 24.16 -3.45 17.82
C ALA A 76 22.93 -3.26 16.92
N LEU A 77 22.45 -4.32 16.25
CA LEU A 77 21.26 -4.28 15.41
C LEU A 77 19.99 -3.97 16.22
N LEU A 78 19.91 -4.46 17.46
CA LEU A 78 18.75 -4.22 18.32
C LEU A 78 18.50 -2.72 18.56
N LYS A 79 19.54 -1.90 18.56
CA LYS A 79 19.41 -0.44 18.71
C LYS A 79 18.65 0.20 17.56
N ALA A 80 18.73 -0.38 16.37
CA ALA A 80 18.00 0.09 15.18
C ALA A 80 16.56 -0.43 15.10
N VAL A 81 16.19 -1.42 15.93
CA VAL A 81 14.81 -1.94 15.98
C VAL A 81 13.91 -0.91 16.67
N PRO A 82 12.69 -0.63 16.18
CA PRO A 82 11.74 0.24 16.85
C PRO A 82 11.46 -0.16 18.29
N GLU A 83 11.36 0.81 19.18
CA GLU A 83 11.30 0.59 20.64
C GLU A 83 10.18 -0.38 21.04
N ARG A 84 8.99 -0.26 20.42
CA ARG A 84 7.84 -1.13 20.67
C ARG A 84 8.08 -2.63 20.44
N TYR A 85 9.09 -3.01 19.64
CA TYR A 85 9.47 -4.40 19.39
C TYR A 85 10.76 -4.81 20.10
N ARG A 86 11.55 -3.84 20.54
CA ARG A 86 12.90 -4.05 21.08
C ARG A 86 12.90 -4.95 22.32
N GLU A 87 12.00 -4.69 23.26
CA GLU A 87 11.92 -5.46 24.49
C GLU A 87 11.56 -6.94 24.25
N THR A 88 10.57 -7.21 23.40
CA THR A 88 10.16 -8.59 23.08
C THR A 88 11.27 -9.37 22.39
N ILE A 89 11.96 -8.74 21.44
CA ILE A 89 13.09 -9.36 20.74
C ILE A 89 14.25 -9.57 21.70
N TRP A 90 14.55 -8.59 22.56
CA TRP A 90 15.63 -8.68 23.55
C TRP A 90 15.42 -9.81 24.55
N LYS A 91 14.22 -9.95 25.12
CA LYS A 91 13.86 -11.07 26.01
C LYS A 91 14.10 -12.44 25.35
N SER A 92 13.75 -12.57 24.08
CA SER A 92 14.01 -13.79 23.32
C SER A 92 15.50 -14.08 23.16
N ILE A 93 16.33 -13.06 22.93
CA ILE A 93 17.78 -13.20 22.75
C ILE A 93 18.46 -13.54 24.09
N THR A 94 18.17 -12.76 25.13
CA THR A 94 18.81 -12.92 26.45
C THR A 94 18.52 -14.27 27.09
N GLY A 95 17.28 -14.77 26.96
CA GLY A 95 16.93 -16.10 27.46
C GLY A 95 17.71 -17.22 26.76
N GLN A 96 18.01 -17.09 25.47
CA GLN A 96 18.82 -18.06 24.74
C GLN A 96 20.32 -18.00 25.09
N ILE A 97 20.84 -16.80 25.29
CA ILE A 97 22.27 -16.57 25.70
C ILE A 97 22.49 -17.08 27.10
N ALA A 98 21.64 -16.69 28.07
CA ALA A 98 21.78 -17.05 29.48
C ALA A 98 21.80 -18.58 29.73
N HIS A 99 21.13 -19.34 28.84
CA HIS A 99 21.10 -20.80 28.93
C HIS A 99 22.09 -21.49 27.98
N HIS A 100 23.06 -20.78 27.40
CA HIS A 100 23.99 -21.31 26.40
C HIS A 100 23.29 -22.06 25.26
N ARG A 101 22.10 -21.57 24.82
CA ARG A 101 21.26 -22.22 23.80
C ARG A 101 21.26 -21.50 22.44
N MET A 102 22.11 -20.49 22.29
CA MET A 102 22.21 -19.74 21.03
C MET A 102 23.05 -20.52 20.03
N THR A 103 22.44 -21.48 19.36
CA THR A 103 23.08 -22.18 18.23
C THR A 103 23.17 -21.27 17.00
N ASN A 104 24.07 -21.61 16.05
CA ASN A 104 24.21 -20.85 14.81
C ASN A 104 22.91 -20.79 14.00
N ILE A 105 22.10 -21.85 13.98
CA ILE A 105 20.79 -21.85 13.35
C ILE A 105 19.82 -20.84 14.00
N ARG A 106 19.84 -20.72 15.31
CA ARG A 106 19.05 -19.72 16.05
C ARG A 106 19.58 -18.31 15.83
N ALA A 107 20.92 -18.17 15.79
CA ALA A 107 21.59 -16.92 15.50
C ALA A 107 21.20 -16.38 14.11
N ILE A 108 21.18 -17.20 13.07
CA ILE A 108 20.74 -16.82 11.73
C ILE A 108 19.30 -16.31 11.74
N ARG A 109 18.37 -17.02 12.41
CA ARG A 109 16.97 -16.58 12.55
C ARG A 109 16.84 -15.25 13.29
N THR A 110 17.63 -15.08 14.35
CA THR A 110 17.66 -13.84 15.13
C THR A 110 18.23 -12.68 14.32
N LEU A 111 19.32 -12.89 13.59
CA LEU A 111 19.90 -11.88 12.69
C LEU A 111 18.92 -11.51 11.58
N ALA A 112 18.19 -12.47 11.00
CA ALA A 112 17.15 -12.19 10.03
C ALA A 112 16.06 -11.29 10.63
N ARG A 113 15.58 -11.59 11.84
CA ARG A 113 14.60 -10.78 12.54
C ARG A 113 15.12 -9.37 12.80
N LEU A 114 16.31 -9.24 13.35
CA LEU A 114 16.92 -7.94 13.66
C LEU A 114 17.13 -7.07 12.41
N ASN A 115 17.68 -7.62 11.34
CA ASN A 115 17.87 -6.89 10.10
C ASN A 115 16.54 -6.47 9.47
N CYS A 116 15.51 -7.32 9.49
CA CYS A 116 14.19 -6.98 8.97
C CYS A 116 13.52 -5.89 9.82
N TYR A 117 13.53 -6.02 11.15
CA TYR A 117 12.89 -5.04 12.02
C TYR A 117 13.66 -3.71 12.12
N ALA A 118 14.96 -3.70 11.84
CA ALA A 118 15.77 -2.46 11.81
C ALA A 118 15.34 -1.50 10.66
N VAL A 119 14.72 -2.00 9.60
CA VAL A 119 14.24 -1.18 8.46
C VAL A 119 12.73 -0.89 8.54
N LEU A 120 12.07 -1.31 9.61
CA LEU A 120 10.62 -1.26 9.72
C LEU A 120 10.08 0.17 9.71
N ASP A 121 10.65 1.08 10.49
CA ASP A 121 10.17 2.47 10.56
C ASP A 121 10.30 3.17 9.20
N ASP A 122 11.38 2.91 8.46
CA ASP A 122 11.53 3.41 7.08
C ASP A 122 10.44 2.89 6.16
N MET A 123 10.07 1.62 6.31
CA MET A 123 9.00 1.00 5.53
C MET A 123 7.64 1.62 5.87
N LEU A 124 7.32 1.73 7.16
CA LEU A 124 6.07 2.31 7.65
C LEU A 124 5.94 3.76 7.20
N TYR A 125 6.96 4.59 7.44
CA TYR A 125 6.96 5.99 7.05
C TYR A 125 6.77 6.17 5.53
N THR A 126 7.53 5.41 4.72
CA THR A 126 7.45 5.51 3.26
C THR A 126 6.08 5.10 2.76
N THR A 127 5.51 4.03 3.31
CA THR A 127 4.18 3.54 2.94
C THR A 127 3.12 4.56 3.32
N ALA A 128 3.08 5.01 4.58
CA ALA A 128 2.09 5.97 5.06
C ALA A 128 2.12 7.28 4.25
N ARG A 129 3.31 7.78 3.91
CA ARG A 129 3.46 9.00 3.08
C ARG A 129 2.82 8.83 1.70
N ILE A 130 3.08 7.72 1.02
CA ILE A 130 2.51 7.46 -0.31
C ILE A 130 1.01 7.21 -0.22
N LEU A 131 0.54 6.43 0.76
CA LEU A 131 -0.89 6.18 0.94
C LEU A 131 -1.65 7.45 1.31
N SER A 132 -1.04 8.39 2.03
CA SER A 132 -1.66 9.69 2.29
C SER A 132 -1.92 10.50 1.02
N GLU A 133 -1.03 10.46 0.04
CA GLU A 133 -1.26 11.11 -1.26
C GLU A 133 -2.33 10.35 -2.07
N VAL A 134 -2.33 9.01 -2.03
CA VAL A 134 -3.37 8.19 -2.67
C VAL A 134 -4.75 8.46 -2.06
N ALA A 135 -4.84 8.57 -0.72
CA ALA A 135 -6.09 8.88 -0.04
C ALA A 135 -6.65 10.26 -0.44
N LYS A 136 -5.78 11.26 -0.53
CA LYS A 136 -6.18 12.59 -0.99
C LYS A 136 -6.68 12.56 -2.44
N ASP A 137 -5.88 11.99 -3.35
CA ASP A 137 -6.24 11.89 -4.78
C ASP A 137 -7.53 11.08 -4.98
N GLY A 138 -7.68 9.95 -4.29
CA GLY A 138 -8.88 9.12 -4.33
C GLY A 138 -10.13 9.88 -3.86
N TYR A 139 -10.04 10.61 -2.75
CA TYR A 139 -11.15 11.42 -2.27
C TYR A 139 -11.59 12.50 -3.30
N TYR A 140 -10.63 13.21 -3.88
CA TYR A 140 -10.95 14.25 -4.87
C TYR A 140 -11.47 13.67 -6.18
N ARG A 141 -10.95 12.53 -6.62
CA ARG A 141 -11.46 11.86 -7.82
C ARG A 141 -12.84 11.29 -7.62
N GLY A 142 -13.12 10.66 -6.49
CA GLY A 142 -14.46 10.20 -6.15
C GLY A 142 -15.47 11.36 -6.14
N THR A 143 -15.08 12.52 -5.62
CA THR A 143 -15.90 13.72 -5.64
C THR A 143 -16.06 14.29 -7.06
N PHE A 144 -15.00 14.28 -7.87
CA PHE A 144 -15.05 14.71 -9.27
C PHE A 144 -16.03 13.88 -10.09
N VAL A 145 -15.93 12.54 -10.00
CA VAL A 145 -16.83 11.64 -10.71
C VAL A 145 -18.27 11.91 -10.32
N LEU A 146 -18.54 12.06 -9.03
CA LEU A 146 -19.87 12.39 -8.53
C LEU A 146 -20.40 13.72 -9.07
N GLN A 147 -19.62 14.78 -9.07
CA GLN A 147 -19.99 16.07 -9.62
C GLN A 147 -20.22 16.00 -11.13
N LYS A 148 -19.39 15.26 -11.85
CA LYS A 148 -19.51 15.08 -13.29
C LYS A 148 -20.79 14.33 -13.67
N GLU A 149 -21.11 13.26 -12.95
CA GLU A 149 -22.32 12.47 -13.19
C GLU A 149 -23.60 13.26 -12.92
N THR A 150 -23.62 14.08 -11.89
CA THR A 150 -24.76 14.95 -11.60
C THR A 150 -24.83 16.19 -12.50
N GLY A 151 -23.77 16.48 -13.25
CA GLY A 151 -23.63 17.68 -14.06
C GLY A 151 -23.51 18.97 -13.22
N MET A 152 -23.29 18.84 -11.90
CA MET A 152 -23.22 19.95 -10.98
C MET A 152 -21.84 20.05 -10.32
N GLY A 153 -21.25 21.23 -10.36
CA GLY A 153 -19.96 21.53 -9.72
C GLY A 153 -20.12 22.44 -8.52
N TRP A 154 -19.44 22.11 -7.46
CA TRP A 154 -19.28 22.94 -6.26
C TRP A 154 -17.84 22.90 -5.76
N ALA A 155 -17.42 23.93 -5.02
CA ALA A 155 -16.09 23.94 -4.44
C ALA A 155 -15.90 22.83 -3.40
N VAL A 156 -14.74 22.24 -3.41
CA VAL A 156 -14.35 21.16 -2.48
C VAL A 156 -13.18 21.63 -1.65
N ASP A 157 -13.37 21.63 -0.34
CA ASP A 157 -12.30 21.97 0.59
C ASP A 157 -11.26 20.87 0.69
N ALA A 158 -10.08 21.24 1.18
CA ALA A 158 -9.02 20.27 1.44
C ALA A 158 -9.50 19.23 2.46
N ILE A 159 -9.32 17.95 2.12
CA ILE A 159 -9.56 16.87 3.08
C ILE A 159 -8.68 17.08 4.30
N LYS A 160 -9.27 17.06 5.48
CA LYS A 160 -8.54 17.27 6.74
C LYS A 160 -7.52 16.17 6.98
N GLY A 161 -6.31 16.52 7.42
CA GLY A 161 -5.23 15.59 7.66
C GLY A 161 -5.61 14.43 8.60
N GLY A 162 -6.42 14.67 9.61
CA GLY A 162 -6.95 13.62 10.48
C GLY A 162 -7.83 12.59 9.74
N ARG A 163 -8.58 12.98 8.71
CA ARG A 163 -9.36 12.04 7.88
C ARG A 163 -8.46 11.21 6.97
N VAL A 164 -7.44 11.84 6.40
CA VAL A 164 -6.41 11.11 5.62
C VAL A 164 -5.74 10.06 6.49
N GLN A 165 -5.40 10.41 7.74
CA GLN A 165 -4.79 9.46 8.68
C GLN A 165 -5.72 8.28 8.99
N VAL A 166 -7.02 8.53 9.23
CA VAL A 166 -8.01 7.46 9.46
C VAL A 166 -8.07 6.50 8.26
N ILE A 167 -8.08 7.01 7.03
CA ILE A 167 -8.07 6.19 5.82
C ILE A 167 -6.78 5.35 5.73
N VAL A 168 -5.63 5.94 6.01
CA VAL A 168 -4.35 5.21 5.97
C VAL A 168 -4.32 4.13 7.05
N ASP A 169 -4.76 4.44 8.26
CA ASP A 169 -4.74 3.51 9.39
C ASP A 169 -5.74 2.34 9.22
N SER A 170 -6.85 2.54 8.50
CA SER A 170 -7.82 1.47 8.22
C SER A 170 -7.26 0.41 7.26
N VAL A 171 -6.39 0.84 6.34
CA VAL A 171 -5.80 -0.03 5.31
C VAL A 171 -4.46 -0.63 5.75
N PHE A 172 -3.65 0.19 6.40
CA PHE A 172 -2.30 -0.15 6.78
C PHE A 172 -2.17 -0.16 8.29
N ASP A 173 -2.31 -1.36 8.89
CA ASP A 173 -2.19 -1.54 10.34
C ASP A 173 -0.77 -1.24 10.81
N MET A 174 -0.51 0.04 11.06
CA MET A 174 0.76 0.54 11.58
C MET A 174 1.18 -0.12 12.90
N PRO A 175 0.26 -0.43 13.84
CA PRO A 175 0.61 -1.10 15.09
C PRO A 175 1.08 -2.55 14.91
N ASP A 176 0.58 -3.31 13.93
CA ASP A 176 0.98 -4.71 13.73
C ASP A 176 1.82 -4.96 12.48
N ALA A 177 3.01 -4.39 12.48
CA ALA A 177 3.99 -4.63 11.41
C ALA A 177 4.50 -6.07 11.31
N ARG A 178 4.19 -6.95 12.26
CA ARG A 178 4.53 -8.39 12.19
C ARG A 178 3.96 -9.04 10.95
N ARG A 179 2.75 -8.66 10.54
CA ARG A 179 2.12 -9.13 9.30
C ARG A 179 3.03 -8.98 8.07
N TYR A 180 3.86 -7.94 8.03
CA TYR A 180 4.76 -7.65 6.91
C TYR A 180 6.16 -8.21 7.13
N MET A 181 6.67 -8.16 8.36
CA MET A 181 8.05 -8.53 8.69
C MET A 181 8.24 -10.01 8.94
N ASP A 182 7.36 -10.68 9.66
CA ASP A 182 7.53 -12.09 10.01
C ASP A 182 7.60 -13.00 8.78
N PRO A 183 6.80 -12.83 7.71
CA PRO A 183 6.99 -13.61 6.48
C PRO A 183 8.34 -13.37 5.79
N LEU A 184 8.88 -12.14 5.87
CA LEU A 184 10.20 -11.82 5.33
C LEU A 184 11.31 -12.48 6.14
N VAL A 185 11.23 -12.42 7.48
CA VAL A 185 12.14 -13.09 8.41
C VAL A 185 12.17 -14.59 8.16
N ASP A 186 11.00 -15.21 8.10
CA ASP A 186 10.85 -16.64 7.87
C ASP A 186 11.44 -17.07 6.52
N PHE A 187 11.08 -16.37 5.45
CA PHE A 187 11.54 -16.72 4.11
C PHE A 187 13.05 -16.54 3.97
N SER A 188 13.62 -15.42 4.44
CA SER A 188 15.05 -15.14 4.32
C SER A 188 15.88 -16.11 5.17
N SER A 189 15.51 -16.33 6.43
CA SER A 189 16.24 -17.24 7.30
C SER A 189 16.18 -18.71 6.84
N LYS A 190 15.00 -19.18 6.38
CA LYS A 190 14.84 -20.54 5.85
C LYS A 190 15.65 -20.75 4.58
N THR A 191 15.67 -19.78 3.67
CA THR A 191 16.45 -19.88 2.43
C THR A 191 17.95 -20.01 2.73
N VAL A 192 18.48 -19.18 3.61
CA VAL A 192 19.89 -19.24 4.03
C VAL A 192 20.21 -20.58 4.69
N ILE A 193 19.44 -21.01 5.68
CA ILE A 193 19.64 -22.27 6.39
C ILE A 193 19.58 -23.47 5.43
N ASN A 194 18.61 -23.51 4.55
CA ASN A 194 18.46 -24.61 3.56
C ASN A 194 19.63 -24.63 2.57
N SER A 195 20.13 -23.48 2.15
CA SER A 195 21.33 -23.40 1.29
C SER A 195 22.56 -23.99 2.00
N MET A 196 22.73 -23.68 3.29
CA MET A 196 23.79 -24.24 4.11
C MET A 196 23.63 -25.75 4.30
N LEU A 197 22.42 -26.24 4.60
CA LEU A 197 22.13 -27.67 4.77
C LEU A 197 22.38 -28.47 3.50
N ARG A 198 22.28 -27.86 2.31
CA ARG A 198 22.68 -28.47 1.03
C ARG A 198 24.20 -28.51 0.84
N GLY A 199 24.98 -28.02 1.79
CA GLY A 199 26.43 -27.97 1.72
C GLY A 199 26.97 -26.94 0.72
N LEU A 200 26.18 -25.89 0.39
CA LEU A 200 26.65 -24.86 -0.53
C LEU A 200 27.80 -24.07 0.09
N PRO A 201 28.85 -23.75 -0.67
CA PRO A 201 29.94 -22.90 -0.17
C PRO A 201 29.45 -21.47 0.13
N PRO A 202 30.21 -20.70 0.94
CA PRO A 202 29.78 -19.38 1.41
C PRO A 202 29.32 -18.39 0.32
N ASP A 203 29.99 -18.39 -0.82
CA ASP A 203 29.63 -17.54 -1.97
C ASP A 203 28.28 -17.97 -2.60
N MET A 204 28.01 -19.28 -2.67
CA MET A 204 26.75 -19.83 -3.20
C MET A 204 25.60 -19.61 -2.21
N VAL A 205 25.86 -19.73 -0.89
CA VAL A 205 24.86 -19.33 0.13
C VAL A 205 24.51 -17.84 -0.05
N SER A 206 25.50 -16.99 -0.32
CA SER A 206 25.28 -15.58 -0.58
C SER A 206 24.48 -15.35 -1.87
N LYS A 207 24.71 -16.10 -2.94
CA LYS A 207 23.96 -16.00 -4.22
C LYS A 207 22.51 -16.47 -4.08
N SER A 208 22.19 -17.40 -3.17
CA SER A 208 20.80 -17.80 -2.90
C SER A 208 19.90 -16.62 -2.49
N VAL A 209 20.50 -15.51 -2.13
CA VAL A 209 19.83 -14.24 -1.79
C VAL A 209 19.22 -13.54 -3.01
N ASP A 210 19.78 -13.71 -4.18
CA ASP A 210 19.23 -13.11 -5.40
C ASP A 210 17.83 -13.67 -5.68
N ASP A 211 17.59 -14.94 -5.35
CA ASP A 211 16.26 -15.56 -5.39
C ASP A 211 15.32 -14.90 -4.37
N ILE A 212 15.82 -14.62 -3.16
CA ILE A 212 15.05 -13.91 -2.12
C ILE A 212 14.69 -12.51 -2.62
N LYS A 213 15.64 -11.75 -3.16
CA LYS A 213 15.40 -10.40 -3.70
C LYS A 213 14.40 -10.42 -4.86
N GLY A 214 14.48 -11.43 -5.74
CA GLY A 214 13.54 -11.64 -6.83
C GLY A 214 12.11 -11.85 -6.31
N ALA A 215 11.94 -12.77 -5.36
CA ALA A 215 10.66 -13.05 -4.73
C ALA A 215 10.12 -11.83 -3.96
N MET A 216 10.98 -11.08 -3.25
CA MET A 216 10.59 -9.86 -2.55
C MET A 216 10.14 -8.75 -3.50
N ARG A 217 10.79 -8.61 -4.65
CA ARG A 217 10.35 -7.65 -5.69
C ARG A 217 8.92 -7.94 -6.16
N PHE A 218 8.60 -9.22 -6.38
CA PHE A 218 7.25 -9.63 -6.76
C PHE A 218 6.24 -9.38 -5.63
N ARG A 219 6.59 -9.74 -4.39
CA ARG A 219 5.75 -9.49 -3.20
C ARG A 219 5.51 -8.00 -2.98
N SER A 220 6.54 -7.17 -3.06
CA SER A 220 6.42 -5.72 -2.93
C SER A 220 5.49 -5.10 -3.96
N LYS A 221 5.52 -5.59 -5.22
CA LYS A 221 4.59 -5.13 -6.26
C LYS A 221 3.15 -5.52 -5.94
N ARG A 222 2.94 -6.76 -5.49
CA ARG A 222 1.61 -7.25 -5.13
C ARG A 222 1.03 -6.50 -3.95
N GLU A 223 1.83 -6.31 -2.91
CA GLU A 223 1.43 -5.57 -1.71
C GLU A 223 1.13 -4.10 -2.03
N ALA A 224 2.03 -3.43 -2.71
CA ALA A 224 1.85 -2.03 -3.11
C ALA A 224 0.53 -1.83 -3.88
N ARG A 225 0.19 -2.73 -4.81
CA ARG A 225 -1.07 -2.63 -5.54
C ARG A 225 -2.28 -2.83 -4.62
N THR A 226 -2.23 -3.83 -3.75
CA THR A 226 -3.34 -4.14 -2.85
C THR A 226 -3.64 -2.96 -1.93
N VAL A 227 -2.64 -2.44 -1.22
CA VAL A 227 -2.85 -1.33 -0.28
C VAL A 227 -3.22 -0.01 -0.99
N ILE A 228 -2.72 0.23 -2.19
CA ILE A 228 -3.10 1.41 -2.97
C ILE A 228 -4.56 1.32 -3.42
N THR A 229 -4.99 0.17 -3.95
CA THR A 229 -6.39 -0.05 -4.35
C THR A 229 -7.34 0.10 -3.16
N GLU A 230 -6.97 -0.47 -2.02
CA GLU A 230 -7.76 -0.37 -0.79
C GLU A 230 -7.83 1.07 -0.27
N THR A 231 -6.70 1.77 -0.22
CA THR A 231 -6.66 3.18 0.21
C THR A 231 -7.48 4.10 -0.68
N ALA A 232 -7.41 3.93 -2.00
CA ALA A 232 -8.23 4.68 -2.94
C ALA A 232 -9.71 4.37 -2.74
N GLY A 233 -10.06 3.10 -2.53
CA GLY A 233 -11.41 2.66 -2.22
C GLY A 233 -11.96 3.31 -0.95
N GLU A 234 -11.26 3.24 0.16
CA GLU A 234 -11.67 3.90 1.40
C GLU A 234 -11.84 5.42 1.24
N ALA A 235 -11.00 6.04 0.43
CA ALA A 235 -11.12 7.45 0.11
C ALA A 235 -12.38 7.76 -0.72
N HIS A 236 -12.77 6.89 -1.65
CA HIS A 236 -14.05 6.97 -2.37
C HIS A 236 -15.23 6.82 -1.42
N MET A 237 -15.17 5.86 -0.50
CA MET A 237 -16.22 5.69 0.51
C MET A 237 -16.41 6.93 1.38
N GLU A 238 -15.33 7.60 1.75
CA GLU A 238 -15.42 8.87 2.47
C GLU A 238 -16.09 9.96 1.63
N ALA A 239 -15.78 10.05 0.33
CA ALA A 239 -16.45 10.95 -0.59
C ALA A 239 -17.94 10.60 -0.73
N TYR A 240 -18.28 9.33 -0.91
CA TYR A 240 -19.67 8.86 -1.01
C TYR A 240 -20.47 9.20 0.25
N LYS A 241 -19.89 8.94 1.41
CA LYS A 241 -20.52 9.26 2.71
C LYS A 241 -20.77 10.75 2.86
N LYS A 242 -19.80 11.58 2.52
CA LYS A 242 -19.92 13.05 2.63
C LYS A 242 -21.04 13.57 1.73
N HIS A 243 -21.23 12.99 0.56
CA HIS A 243 -22.18 13.45 -0.44
C HIS A 243 -23.52 12.69 -0.43
N GLY A 244 -23.76 11.82 0.56
CA GLY A 244 -25.04 11.13 0.73
C GLY A 244 -25.30 10.02 -0.30
N VAL A 245 -24.27 9.50 -0.94
CA VAL A 245 -24.37 8.35 -1.84
C VAL A 245 -24.68 7.11 -0.99
N GLU A 246 -25.79 6.44 -1.24
CA GLU A 246 -26.23 5.26 -0.49
C GLU A 246 -25.82 3.94 -1.13
N GLN A 247 -25.63 3.94 -2.46
CA GLN A 247 -25.28 2.75 -3.24
C GLN A 247 -24.10 3.00 -4.16
N TYR A 248 -23.37 1.93 -4.46
CA TYR A 248 -22.28 1.96 -5.43
C TYR A 248 -22.39 0.79 -6.41
N VAL A 249 -21.78 0.95 -7.56
CA VAL A 249 -21.62 -0.08 -8.58
C VAL A 249 -20.20 -0.62 -8.50
N PHE A 250 -20.04 -1.92 -8.39
CA PHE A 250 -18.74 -2.57 -8.50
C PHE A 250 -18.26 -2.51 -9.96
N THR A 251 -17.03 -2.07 -10.18
CA THR A 251 -16.46 -1.90 -11.52
C THR A 251 -15.17 -2.71 -11.63
N ALA A 252 -15.22 -3.79 -12.40
CA ALA A 252 -14.04 -4.60 -12.68
C ALA A 252 -13.15 -3.95 -13.75
N THR A 253 -11.84 -4.11 -13.63
CA THR A 253 -10.93 -3.82 -14.74
C THR A 253 -10.98 -4.97 -15.72
N TRP A 254 -11.47 -4.73 -16.95
CA TRP A 254 -11.61 -5.74 -17.98
C TRP A 254 -10.32 -5.92 -18.78
N ASP A 255 -9.59 -7.00 -18.51
CA ASP A 255 -8.47 -7.50 -19.32
C ASP A 255 -8.30 -9.02 -19.07
N GLU A 256 -7.34 -9.63 -19.78
CA GLU A 256 -7.03 -11.07 -19.66
C GLU A 256 -6.65 -11.53 -18.23
N ARG A 257 -6.38 -10.60 -17.32
CA ARG A 257 -6.02 -10.86 -15.91
C ARG A 257 -7.17 -10.65 -14.94
N THR A 258 -8.37 -10.32 -15.45
CA THR A 258 -9.55 -10.18 -14.61
C THR A 258 -9.99 -11.53 -14.10
N CYS A 259 -10.01 -11.70 -12.77
CA CYS A 259 -10.38 -12.97 -12.19
C CYS A 259 -11.90 -13.22 -12.28
N PRO A 260 -12.35 -14.49 -12.27
CA PRO A 260 -13.77 -14.81 -12.39
C PRO A 260 -14.64 -14.23 -11.26
N VAL A 261 -14.06 -13.99 -10.07
CA VAL A 261 -14.80 -13.38 -8.95
C VAL A 261 -15.10 -11.91 -9.27
N CYS A 262 -14.09 -11.15 -9.65
CA CYS A 262 -14.26 -9.74 -10.02
C CYS A 262 -15.18 -9.58 -11.23
N GLY A 263 -15.01 -10.43 -12.26
CA GLY A 263 -15.87 -10.39 -13.45
C GLY A 263 -17.34 -10.65 -13.17
N ARG A 264 -17.68 -11.50 -12.19
CA ARG A 264 -19.07 -11.73 -11.78
C ARG A 264 -19.69 -10.57 -11.02
N LEU A 265 -18.88 -9.79 -10.30
CA LEU A 265 -19.36 -8.64 -9.54
C LEU A 265 -19.51 -7.38 -10.38
N ASP A 266 -18.91 -7.36 -11.57
CA ASP A 266 -18.96 -6.20 -12.45
C ASP A 266 -20.39 -5.76 -12.75
N GLY A 267 -20.65 -4.47 -12.61
CA GLY A 267 -21.96 -3.87 -12.80
C GLY A 267 -22.99 -4.15 -11.68
N GLN A 268 -22.64 -4.95 -10.67
CA GLN A 268 -23.54 -5.18 -9.54
C GLN A 268 -23.59 -3.96 -8.60
N VAL A 269 -24.79 -3.71 -8.08
CA VAL A 269 -25.10 -2.61 -7.16
C VAL A 269 -25.11 -3.11 -5.75
N PHE A 270 -24.46 -2.38 -4.85
CA PHE A 270 -24.41 -2.69 -3.44
C PHE A 270 -24.70 -1.46 -2.58
N ASP A 271 -25.27 -1.69 -1.40
CA ASP A 271 -25.46 -0.64 -0.39
C ASP A 271 -24.09 -0.26 0.20
N ARG A 272 -23.83 1.04 0.29
CA ARG A 272 -22.59 1.56 0.87
C ARG A 272 -22.33 1.04 2.29
N ASP A 273 -23.38 1.04 3.12
CA ASP A 273 -23.25 0.66 4.53
C ASP A 273 -23.03 -0.86 4.73
N LYS A 274 -23.20 -1.65 3.66
CA LYS A 274 -22.91 -3.09 3.62
C LYS A 274 -21.63 -3.42 2.86
N ALA A 275 -20.82 -2.41 2.54
CA ALA A 275 -19.55 -2.60 1.86
C ALA A 275 -18.59 -3.41 2.73
N GLN A 276 -18.03 -4.47 2.16
CA GLN A 276 -17.07 -5.34 2.83
C GLN A 276 -15.94 -5.70 1.86
N VAL A 277 -14.73 -5.27 2.20
CA VAL A 277 -13.52 -5.56 1.44
C VAL A 277 -13.35 -7.08 1.28
N GLY A 278 -13.08 -7.53 0.05
CA GLY A 278 -12.92 -8.94 -0.27
C GLY A 278 -14.23 -9.73 -0.48
N VAL A 279 -15.39 -9.12 -0.27
CA VAL A 279 -16.71 -9.73 -0.46
C VAL A 279 -17.48 -9.04 -1.60
N ASN A 280 -17.74 -7.76 -1.45
CA ASN A 280 -18.47 -6.95 -2.43
C ASN A 280 -17.79 -5.60 -2.71
N TYR A 281 -16.67 -5.32 -2.04
CA TYR A 281 -15.90 -4.08 -2.17
C TYR A 281 -14.42 -4.36 -2.45
N PRO A 282 -13.78 -3.66 -3.43
CA PRO A 282 -12.36 -3.87 -3.73
C PRO A 282 -11.43 -3.40 -2.58
N PRO A 283 -10.23 -4.04 -2.45
CA PRO A 283 -9.69 -5.14 -3.25
C PRO A 283 -10.31 -6.51 -2.89
N MET A 284 -10.73 -7.27 -3.90
CA MET A 284 -11.32 -8.61 -3.70
C MET A 284 -10.27 -9.66 -3.33
N HIS A 285 -9.02 -9.42 -3.68
CA HIS A 285 -7.88 -10.32 -3.49
C HIS A 285 -6.56 -9.55 -3.65
N PRO A 286 -5.43 -10.09 -3.20
CA PRO A 286 -4.13 -9.47 -3.46
C PRO A 286 -3.92 -9.20 -4.95
N ASN A 287 -3.41 -8.00 -5.28
CA ASN A 287 -3.18 -7.54 -6.65
C ASN A 287 -4.47 -7.19 -7.44
N CYS A 288 -5.58 -6.97 -6.76
CA CYS A 288 -6.83 -6.50 -7.37
C CYS A 288 -6.65 -5.10 -8.01
N ARG A 289 -7.41 -4.84 -9.09
CA ARG A 289 -7.38 -3.57 -9.83
C ARG A 289 -8.77 -2.96 -10.01
N CYS A 290 -9.78 -3.60 -9.41
CA CYS A 290 -11.15 -3.15 -9.49
C CYS A 290 -11.37 -1.88 -8.66
N THR A 291 -12.41 -1.15 -8.98
CA THR A 291 -12.85 0.06 -8.27
C THR A 291 -14.36 0.04 -8.06
N THR A 292 -14.91 1.12 -7.55
CA THR A 292 -16.34 1.32 -7.45
C THR A 292 -16.73 2.68 -8.00
N VAL A 293 -17.99 2.82 -8.35
CA VAL A 293 -18.58 4.07 -8.80
C VAL A 293 -19.85 4.34 -8.02
N ALA A 294 -20.06 5.60 -7.65
CA ALA A 294 -21.29 6.01 -7.00
C ALA A 294 -22.51 5.68 -7.90
N LYS A 295 -23.51 5.01 -7.36
CA LYS A 295 -24.77 4.91 -8.05
C LYS A 295 -25.59 6.15 -7.75
N ILE A 296 -25.87 6.91 -8.78
CA ILE A 296 -26.71 8.10 -8.73
C ILE A 296 -28.07 7.70 -9.28
N ASP A 297 -29.06 7.66 -8.41
CA ASP A 297 -30.44 7.48 -8.83
C ASP A 297 -31.15 8.84 -9.02
N PRO A 298 -32.34 8.88 -9.66
CA PRO A 298 -33.08 10.12 -9.89
C PRO A 298 -33.45 10.85 -8.60
N GLU A 299 -33.66 10.14 -7.49
CA GLU A 299 -34.00 10.75 -6.20
C GLU A 299 -32.78 11.47 -5.60
N LEU A 300 -31.61 10.82 -5.62
CA LEU A 300 -30.36 11.43 -5.19
C LEU A 300 -30.01 12.62 -6.09
N GLU A 301 -30.14 12.49 -7.41
CA GLU A 301 -29.93 13.59 -8.35
C GLU A 301 -30.86 14.78 -8.05
N ALA A 302 -32.16 14.53 -7.85
CA ALA A 302 -33.13 15.56 -7.49
C ALA A 302 -32.79 16.21 -6.13
N LEU A 303 -32.41 15.39 -5.13
CA LEU A 303 -31.99 15.87 -3.80
C LEU A 303 -30.74 16.74 -3.89
N MET A 304 -29.76 16.35 -4.70
CA MET A 304 -28.54 17.12 -4.94
C MET A 304 -28.86 18.45 -5.64
N ARG A 305 -29.77 18.45 -6.60
CA ARG A 305 -30.27 19.68 -7.27
C ARG A 305 -31.03 20.58 -6.30
N GLN A 306 -31.83 20.02 -5.40
CA GLN A 306 -32.61 20.79 -4.40
C GLN A 306 -31.77 21.36 -3.28
N ARG A 307 -30.76 20.62 -2.78
CA ARG A 307 -29.88 21.04 -1.70
C ARG A 307 -28.95 22.17 -2.10
N ARG A 308 -28.96 22.64 -3.36
CA ARG A 308 -28.04 23.65 -3.87
C ARG A 308 -26.70 23.47 -3.15
N TYR A 309 -25.91 22.48 -3.58
CA TYR A 309 -24.57 22.34 -3.03
C TYR A 309 -23.87 23.68 -3.24
N THR A 310 -23.94 24.49 -2.21
CA THR A 310 -23.32 25.80 -2.22
C THR A 310 -21.83 25.55 -2.13
N ASP A 311 -21.10 26.20 -3.02
CA ASP A 311 -19.69 26.48 -2.80
C ASP A 311 -19.59 27.09 -1.40
N ASP A 312 -18.92 26.41 -0.46
CA ASP A 312 -18.78 26.86 0.92
C ASP A 312 -18.15 28.28 1.00
N ALA A 313 -17.41 28.67 -0.04
CA ALA A 313 -16.80 29.99 -0.16
C ALA A 313 -17.70 31.03 -0.86
N THR A 314 -18.52 30.65 -1.84
CA THR A 314 -19.29 31.60 -2.67
C THR A 314 -20.78 31.33 -2.70
N GLY A 315 -21.24 30.20 -2.20
CA GLY A 315 -22.65 29.82 -2.21
C GLY A 315 -23.23 29.50 -3.60
N VAL A 316 -22.40 29.28 -4.63
CA VAL A 316 -22.82 29.12 -6.01
C VAL A 316 -22.54 27.72 -6.52
N THR A 317 -23.55 27.10 -7.16
CA THR A 317 -23.41 25.85 -7.90
C THR A 317 -23.21 26.14 -9.38
N HIS A 318 -22.34 25.40 -10.05
CA HIS A 318 -22.02 25.58 -11.47
C HIS A 318 -22.37 24.33 -12.25
N GLU A 319 -22.81 24.50 -13.50
CA GLU A 319 -22.95 23.37 -14.42
C GLU A 319 -21.57 22.88 -14.88
N ILE A 320 -21.35 21.56 -14.84
CA ILE A 320 -20.13 20.93 -15.33
C ILE A 320 -20.39 20.37 -16.73
N PRO A 321 -19.67 20.83 -17.77
CA PRO A 321 -19.77 20.26 -19.10
C PRO A 321 -19.27 18.81 -19.14
N ARG A 322 -19.90 17.98 -19.97
CA ARG A 322 -19.54 16.55 -20.14
C ARG A 322 -18.08 16.31 -20.54
N ASN A 323 -17.43 17.27 -21.20
CA ASN A 323 -16.03 17.18 -21.62
C ASN A 323 -15.05 17.77 -20.58
N PHE A 324 -15.52 18.09 -19.38
CA PHE A 324 -14.71 18.64 -18.32
C PHE A 324 -13.79 17.56 -17.74
N GLY A 325 -12.47 17.77 -17.81
CA GLY A 325 -11.48 16.82 -17.32
C GLY A 325 -11.19 17.02 -15.82
N TYR A 326 -10.58 16.00 -15.18
CA TYR A 326 -10.21 16.07 -13.77
C TYR A 326 -9.29 17.24 -13.45
N LYS A 327 -8.33 17.55 -14.32
CA LYS A 327 -7.44 18.70 -14.12
C LYS A 327 -8.19 20.02 -14.11
N ASP A 328 -9.11 20.21 -15.07
CA ASP A 328 -9.92 21.41 -15.16
C ASP A 328 -10.83 21.55 -13.93
N TRP A 329 -11.40 20.42 -13.48
CA TRP A 329 -12.19 20.34 -12.27
C TRP A 329 -11.36 20.69 -11.02
N TYR A 330 -10.18 20.13 -10.88
CA TYR A 330 -9.31 20.34 -9.72
C TYR A 330 -8.85 21.81 -9.62
N ASP A 331 -8.53 22.42 -10.76
CA ASP A 331 -8.15 23.83 -10.85
C ASP A 331 -9.34 24.77 -10.59
N THR A 332 -10.59 24.31 -10.81
CA THR A 332 -11.82 25.11 -10.69
C THR A 332 -12.51 24.93 -9.34
N PHE A 333 -12.69 23.71 -8.89
CA PHE A 333 -13.49 23.34 -7.72
C PHE A 333 -12.65 22.69 -6.61
N GLY A 334 -11.47 22.17 -6.93
CA GLY A 334 -10.60 21.47 -6.00
C GLY A 334 -9.95 22.40 -4.98
N PRO A 335 -9.24 21.84 -4.00
CA PRO A 335 -8.60 22.61 -2.91
C PRO A 335 -7.44 23.49 -3.38
N GLY A 336 -6.95 23.32 -4.61
CA GLY A 336 -5.93 24.18 -5.25
C GLY A 336 -6.52 25.37 -6.00
N ARG A 337 -7.84 25.58 -5.97
CA ARG A 337 -8.48 26.74 -6.61
C ARG A 337 -7.90 28.05 -6.08
N LYS A 338 -7.76 29.03 -6.95
CA LYS A 338 -7.36 30.36 -6.55
C LYS A 338 -8.57 31.06 -5.90
N ASP A 339 -8.51 31.26 -4.59
CA ASP A 339 -9.55 31.96 -3.85
C ASP A 339 -9.80 33.35 -4.44
N GLY A 340 -11.09 33.72 -4.60
CA GLY A 340 -11.53 35.01 -5.07
C GLY A 340 -11.66 35.16 -6.59
N VAL A 341 -11.37 34.12 -7.39
CA VAL A 341 -11.68 34.16 -8.82
C VAL A 341 -13.05 33.53 -9.04
N ALA A 342 -14.07 34.37 -9.23
CA ALA A 342 -15.36 33.88 -9.73
C ALA A 342 -15.12 33.07 -11.01
N TYR A 343 -15.54 31.81 -11.00
CA TYR A 343 -15.47 30.96 -12.17
C TYR A 343 -16.17 31.64 -13.35
N LYS A 344 -15.40 32.02 -14.35
CA LYS A 344 -15.94 32.43 -15.64
C LYS A 344 -15.83 31.26 -16.58
N PRO A 345 -16.95 30.60 -16.94
CA PRO A 345 -16.90 29.48 -17.87
C PRO A 345 -16.26 29.93 -19.17
N LYS A 346 -15.11 29.32 -19.51
CA LYS A 346 -14.44 29.53 -20.80
C LYS A 346 -15.14 28.76 -21.93
N PHE A 347 -16.45 28.63 -21.86
CA PHE A 347 -17.20 27.90 -22.87
C PHE A 347 -17.65 28.88 -23.94
N LYS A 348 -17.06 28.77 -25.12
CA LYS A 348 -17.70 29.30 -26.32
C LYS A 348 -18.95 28.46 -26.54
N LYS A 349 -20.14 29.07 -26.45
CA LYS A 349 -21.34 28.49 -27.07
C LYS A 349 -20.94 28.13 -28.50
N LYS A 350 -20.99 26.84 -28.84
CA LYS A 350 -21.05 26.49 -30.26
C LYS A 350 -22.42 26.87 -30.72
N ASP A 351 -22.49 27.89 -31.60
CA ASP A 351 -23.64 28.20 -32.41
C ASP A 351 -24.04 26.96 -33.24
#